data_8d8adad9aaa2a3137e56cc7c9e04146b
#
_entry.id   8d8adad9aaa2a3137e56cc7c9e04146b
#
_cell.length_a   1.000
_cell.length_b   1.000
_cell.length_c   1.000
_cell.angle_alpha   90.00
_cell.angle_beta   90.00
_cell.angle_gamma   90.00
#
_symmetry.space_group_name_H-M   'P 1'
#
loop_
_entity.id
_entity.type
_entity.pdbx_description
1 polymer ?
#
loop_
_entity_poly.entity_id
_entity_poly.type
_entity_poly.pdbx_seq_one_letter_code
_entity_poly.pdbx_strand_id
1 'polypeptide(L)'
;MDTVEVFLVEDNPADVLLVRVALSQIPFPLRLQVAKDGEQALKMLSSPDFQPQLIILDLNMPRVDGQTVLRQYQEKKIPIVIFSSTQNRAEVQKALALGAREYVQKPIGFEPYADAVRGIVNRWIMLPPELPAAS
;
A
#
# COMPACT_ATOMS: atom_id res chain seq x y z
N MET A 1 -8.16 -19.93 7.89
CA MET A 1 -8.10 -18.52 7.48
C MET A 1 -7.23 -18.39 6.25
N ASP A 2 -7.76 -17.73 5.25
CA ASP A 2 -7.00 -17.53 4.02
C ASP A 2 -5.86 -16.54 4.23
N THR A 3 -4.80 -16.73 3.46
CA THR A 3 -3.66 -15.83 3.51
C THR A 3 -4.05 -14.49 2.86
N VAL A 4 -3.79 -13.42 3.58
CA VAL A 4 -4.00 -12.07 3.06
C VAL A 4 -2.82 -11.68 2.21
N GLU A 5 -3.07 -11.11 1.03
CA GLU A 5 -1.99 -10.69 0.14
C GLU A 5 -1.93 -9.17 0.09
N VAL A 6 -0.78 -8.62 0.46
CA VAL A 6 -0.49 -7.20 0.42
C VAL A 6 0.56 -6.94 -0.65
N PHE A 7 0.33 -5.94 -1.47
CA PHE A 7 1.25 -5.56 -2.53
C PHE A 7 1.91 -4.23 -2.17
N LEU A 8 3.23 -4.26 -2.04
CA LEU A 8 4.02 -3.08 -1.74
C LEU A 8 4.77 -2.63 -2.98
N VAL A 9 4.59 -1.38 -3.37
CA VAL A 9 5.33 -0.79 -4.49
C VAL A 9 6.30 0.22 -3.91
N GLU A 10 7.59 -0.15 -3.86
CA GLU A 10 8.61 0.58 -3.13
C GLU A 10 9.99 0.25 -3.67
N ASP A 11 10.78 1.26 -4.01
CA ASP A 11 12.09 1.03 -4.61
C ASP A 11 13.23 0.97 -3.58
N ASN A 12 13.01 1.44 -2.36
CA ASN A 12 14.07 1.51 -1.35
C ASN A 12 14.12 0.21 -0.55
N PRO A 13 15.23 -0.56 -0.63
CA PRO A 13 15.32 -1.84 0.10
C PRO A 13 15.16 -1.69 1.61
N ALA A 14 15.61 -0.58 2.19
CA ALA A 14 15.47 -0.37 3.63
C ALA A 14 14.00 -0.24 4.01
N ASP A 15 13.22 0.48 3.20
CA ASP A 15 11.78 0.58 3.44
C ASP A 15 11.10 -0.76 3.28
N VAL A 16 11.48 -1.54 2.28
CA VAL A 16 10.93 -2.88 2.10
C VAL A 16 11.17 -3.74 3.33
N LEU A 17 12.39 -3.69 3.87
CA LEU A 17 12.71 -4.45 5.07
C LEU A 17 11.87 -4.01 6.27
N LEU A 18 11.71 -2.71 6.46
CA LEU A 18 10.91 -2.20 7.57
C LEU A 18 9.46 -2.63 7.47
N VAL A 19 8.90 -2.61 6.26
CA VAL A 19 7.54 -3.08 6.05
C VAL A 19 7.43 -4.57 6.36
N ARG A 20 8.40 -5.39 5.90
CA ARG A 20 8.39 -6.82 6.19
C ARG A 20 8.41 -7.09 7.68
N VAL A 21 9.25 -6.38 8.42
CA VAL A 21 9.33 -6.56 9.86
C VAL A 21 8.02 -6.18 10.53
N ALA A 22 7.44 -5.05 10.12
CA ALA A 22 6.16 -4.61 10.69
C ALA A 22 5.06 -5.64 10.44
N LEU A 23 4.98 -6.16 9.23
CA LEU A 23 3.95 -7.12 8.87
C LEU A 23 4.15 -8.47 9.53
N SER A 24 5.40 -8.84 9.88
CA SER A 24 5.66 -10.09 10.57
C SER A 24 5.02 -10.13 11.97
N GLN A 25 4.63 -9.00 12.50
CA GLN A 25 4.01 -8.90 13.82
C GLN A 25 2.48 -8.96 13.76
N ILE A 26 1.92 -9.05 12.56
CA ILE A 26 0.48 -9.16 12.37
C ILE A 26 0.04 -10.59 12.71
N PRO A 27 -1.04 -10.75 13.52
CA PRO A 27 -1.39 -12.08 14.05
C PRO A 27 -2.26 -12.93 13.11
N PHE A 28 -2.07 -12.82 11.80
CA PHE A 28 -2.76 -13.69 10.84
C PHE A 28 -1.85 -13.91 9.62
N PRO A 29 -2.12 -14.96 8.83
CA PRO A 29 -1.29 -15.26 7.66
C PRO A 29 -1.30 -14.11 6.65
N LEU A 30 -0.13 -13.63 6.31
CA LEU A 30 0.01 -12.51 5.39
C LEU A 30 1.18 -12.75 4.46
N ARG A 31 0.96 -12.52 3.16
CA ARG A 31 2.00 -12.59 2.14
C ARG A 31 2.25 -11.21 1.59
N LEU A 32 3.51 -10.83 1.53
CA LEU A 32 3.91 -9.56 0.94
C LEU A 32 4.55 -9.79 -0.42
N GLN A 33 3.97 -9.19 -1.44
CA GLN A 33 4.58 -9.12 -2.76
C GLN A 33 5.13 -7.71 -2.94
N VAL A 34 6.28 -7.61 -3.58
CA VAL A 34 6.97 -6.32 -3.72
C VAL A 34 7.28 -6.05 -5.18
N ALA A 35 6.97 -4.83 -5.63
CA ALA A 35 7.45 -4.30 -6.90
C ALA A 35 8.43 -3.18 -6.59
N LYS A 36 9.55 -3.14 -7.30
CA LYS A 36 10.62 -2.19 -7.05
C LYS A 36 10.45 -0.87 -7.79
N ASP A 37 9.53 -0.82 -8.73
CA ASP A 37 9.23 0.41 -9.45
C ASP A 37 7.82 0.29 -10.04
N GLY A 38 7.36 1.41 -10.61
CA GLY A 38 6.02 1.45 -11.18
C GLY A 38 5.84 0.55 -12.39
N GLU A 39 6.88 0.37 -13.19
CA GLU A 39 6.81 -0.50 -14.34
C GLU A 39 6.59 -1.95 -13.93
N GLN A 40 7.34 -2.42 -12.95
CA GLN A 40 7.16 -3.77 -12.42
C GLN A 40 5.77 -3.92 -11.79
N ALA A 41 5.33 -2.88 -11.07
CA ALA A 41 4.00 -2.91 -10.46
C ALA A 41 2.91 -3.07 -11.51
N LEU A 42 2.99 -2.29 -12.59
CA LEU A 42 1.99 -2.38 -13.67
C LEU A 42 1.98 -3.76 -14.29
N LYS A 43 3.18 -4.33 -14.50
CA LYS A 43 3.28 -5.67 -15.07
C LYS A 43 2.66 -6.72 -14.16
N MET A 44 2.94 -6.66 -12.86
CA MET A 44 2.38 -7.61 -11.91
C MET A 44 0.87 -7.48 -11.82
N LEU A 45 0.37 -6.25 -11.76
CA LEU A 45 -1.06 -6.02 -11.63
C LEU A 45 -1.83 -6.36 -12.90
N SER A 46 -1.16 -6.47 -14.05
CA SER A 46 -1.83 -6.85 -15.29
C SER A 46 -2.17 -8.34 -15.34
N SER A 47 -1.56 -9.14 -14.48
CA SER A 47 -1.89 -10.56 -14.42
C SER A 47 -3.26 -10.76 -13.75
N PRO A 48 -4.18 -11.49 -14.41
CA PRO A 48 -5.49 -11.71 -13.82
C PRO A 48 -5.45 -12.57 -12.57
N ASP A 49 -4.38 -13.32 -12.37
CA ASP A 49 -4.24 -14.16 -11.19
C ASP A 49 -3.73 -13.40 -9.98
N PHE A 50 -3.21 -12.20 -10.16
CA PHE A 50 -2.68 -11.41 -9.06
C PHE A 50 -3.77 -10.47 -8.53
N GLN A 51 -4.29 -10.79 -7.35
CA GLN A 51 -5.41 -10.06 -6.77
C GLN A 51 -5.10 -9.74 -5.30
N PRO A 52 -4.20 -8.77 -5.06
CA PRO A 52 -3.91 -8.40 -3.67
C PRO A 52 -5.12 -7.71 -3.03
N GLN A 53 -5.23 -7.82 -1.72
CA GLN A 53 -6.30 -7.17 -0.97
C GLN A 53 -5.99 -5.73 -0.62
N LEU A 54 -4.72 -5.34 -0.71
CA LEU A 54 -4.28 -4.00 -0.34
C LEU A 54 -3.03 -3.67 -1.13
N ILE A 55 -2.96 -2.44 -1.65
CA ILE A 55 -1.76 -1.93 -2.29
C ILE A 55 -1.22 -0.78 -1.45
N ILE A 56 0.04 -0.89 -1.04
CA ILE A 56 0.76 0.18 -0.37
C ILE A 56 1.75 0.76 -1.38
N LEU A 57 1.62 2.02 -1.70
CA LEU A 57 2.28 2.63 -2.85
C LEU A 57 3.09 3.86 -2.45
N ASP A 58 4.37 3.86 -2.79
CA ASP A 58 5.20 5.05 -2.68
C ASP A 58 5.03 5.88 -3.96
N LEU A 59 4.89 7.20 -3.81
CA LEU A 59 4.74 8.09 -4.96
C LEU A 59 6.07 8.40 -5.64
N ASN A 60 7.17 8.39 -4.89
CA ASN A 60 8.48 8.82 -5.40
C ASN A 60 9.31 7.62 -5.82
N MET A 61 9.16 7.23 -7.08
CA MET A 61 9.92 6.13 -7.64
C MET A 61 10.45 6.50 -9.01
N PRO A 62 11.57 5.90 -9.43
CA PRO A 62 12.07 6.11 -10.79
C PRO A 62 11.17 5.44 -11.82
N ARG A 63 11.37 5.81 -13.07
CA ARG A 63 10.65 5.28 -14.22
C ARG A 63 9.18 5.64 -14.16
N VAL A 64 8.30 4.65 -14.13
CA VAL A 64 6.86 4.92 -14.00
C VAL A 64 6.58 5.25 -12.55
N ASP A 65 6.13 6.47 -12.30
CA ASP A 65 5.90 6.94 -10.94
C ASP A 65 4.59 6.40 -10.36
N GLY A 66 4.43 6.61 -9.06
CA GLY A 66 3.26 6.11 -8.35
C GLY A 66 1.95 6.67 -8.85
N GLN A 67 1.95 7.90 -9.36
CA GLN A 67 0.76 8.51 -9.92
C GLN A 67 0.24 7.73 -11.13
N THR A 68 1.16 7.27 -11.98
CA THR A 68 0.78 6.49 -13.15
C THR A 68 0.19 5.14 -12.75
N VAL A 69 0.81 4.48 -11.76
CA VAL A 69 0.28 3.22 -11.24
C VAL A 69 -1.14 3.41 -10.72
N LEU A 70 -1.32 4.45 -9.91
CA LEU A 70 -2.61 4.75 -9.32
C LEU A 70 -3.68 4.99 -10.38
N ARG A 71 -3.34 5.79 -11.40
CA ARG A 71 -4.29 6.12 -12.46
C ARG A 71 -4.77 4.89 -13.21
N GLN A 72 -3.87 3.93 -13.45
CA GLN A 72 -4.21 2.75 -14.24
C GLN A 72 -4.98 1.70 -13.45
N TYR A 73 -4.86 1.68 -12.12
CA TYR A 73 -5.45 0.61 -11.34
C TYR A 73 -6.53 1.06 -10.37
N GLN A 74 -6.95 2.32 -10.43
CA GLN A 74 -8.01 2.81 -9.57
C GLN A 74 -9.33 2.06 -9.78
N GLU A 75 -9.55 1.49 -10.95
CA GLU A 75 -10.78 0.79 -11.28
C GLU A 75 -10.85 -0.60 -10.69
N LYS A 76 -9.76 -1.14 -10.21
CA LYS A 76 -9.71 -2.51 -9.70
C LYS A 76 -10.41 -2.69 -8.36
N LYS A 77 -10.80 -1.60 -7.73
CA LYS A 77 -11.47 -1.61 -6.43
C LYS A 77 -10.64 -2.19 -5.30
N ILE A 78 -9.35 -2.35 -5.53
CA ILE A 78 -8.43 -2.72 -4.48
C ILE A 78 -8.03 -1.44 -3.76
N PRO A 79 -8.13 -1.37 -2.43
CA PRO A 79 -7.71 -0.16 -1.74
C PRO A 79 -6.23 0.11 -1.95
N ILE A 80 -5.92 1.33 -2.35
CA ILE A 80 -4.55 1.79 -2.54
C ILE A 80 -4.28 2.85 -1.50
N VAL A 81 -3.30 2.60 -0.66
CA VAL A 81 -2.87 3.54 0.37
C VAL A 81 -1.49 4.07 0.00
N ILE A 82 -1.36 5.39 -0.04
CA ILE A 82 -0.07 6.01 -0.31
C ILE A 82 0.73 6.02 0.98
N PHE A 83 1.96 5.53 0.92
CA PHE A 83 2.87 5.53 2.07
C PHE A 83 4.19 6.09 1.59
N SER A 84 4.42 7.36 1.86
CA SER A 84 5.51 8.08 1.23
C SER A 84 6.07 9.14 2.16
N SER A 85 7.32 9.53 1.93
CA SER A 85 7.93 10.60 2.70
C SER A 85 7.62 11.98 2.15
N THR A 86 6.96 12.07 1.00
CA THR A 86 6.66 13.38 0.42
C THR A 86 5.74 14.19 1.31
N GLN A 87 6.00 15.49 1.36
CA GLN A 87 5.14 16.44 2.05
C GLN A 87 4.50 17.40 1.06
N ASN A 88 4.63 17.14 -0.21
CA ASN A 88 4.07 18.01 -1.24
C ASN A 88 2.56 17.84 -1.26
N ARG A 89 1.86 18.87 -0.80
CA ARG A 89 0.41 18.83 -0.67
C ARG A 89 -0.29 18.60 -1.99
N ALA A 90 0.23 19.17 -3.07
CA ALA A 90 -0.37 19.01 -4.39
C ALA A 90 -0.28 17.57 -4.86
N GLU A 91 0.84 16.89 -4.61
CA GLU A 91 0.98 15.48 -4.97
C GLU A 91 0.03 14.61 -4.16
N VAL A 92 -0.11 14.90 -2.87
CA VAL A 92 -1.02 14.16 -2.00
C VAL A 92 -2.45 14.31 -2.49
N GLN A 93 -2.87 15.54 -2.77
CA GLN A 93 -4.24 15.79 -3.23
C GLN A 93 -4.51 15.14 -4.58
N LYS A 94 -3.51 15.17 -5.47
CA LYS A 94 -3.67 14.53 -6.77
C LYS A 94 -3.83 13.02 -6.64
N ALA A 95 -3.07 12.40 -5.75
CA ALA A 95 -3.18 10.96 -5.52
C ALA A 95 -4.56 10.60 -4.98
N LEU A 96 -5.06 11.37 -4.02
CA LEU A 96 -6.38 11.11 -3.47
C LEU A 96 -7.46 11.32 -4.52
N ALA A 97 -7.31 12.34 -5.37
CA ALA A 97 -8.27 12.58 -6.45
C ALA A 97 -8.25 11.46 -7.49
N LEU A 98 -7.11 10.79 -7.66
CA LEU A 98 -6.98 9.67 -8.58
C LEU A 98 -7.46 8.35 -8.00
N GLY A 99 -7.91 8.34 -6.76
CA GLY A 99 -8.53 7.16 -6.18
C GLY A 99 -7.81 6.52 -5.01
N ALA A 100 -6.70 7.08 -4.56
CA ALA A 100 -6.06 6.56 -3.35
C ALA A 100 -7.03 6.74 -2.18
N ARG A 101 -7.12 5.72 -1.34
CA ARG A 101 -8.04 5.73 -0.22
C ARG A 101 -7.51 6.49 0.97
N GLU A 102 -6.19 6.59 1.08
CA GLU A 102 -5.56 7.22 2.23
C GLU A 102 -4.15 7.61 1.86
N TYR A 103 -3.64 8.67 2.48
CA TYR A 103 -2.24 9.04 2.41
C TYR A 103 -1.65 9.00 3.80
N VAL A 104 -0.56 8.26 3.97
CA VAL A 104 0.16 8.17 5.23
C VAL A 104 1.60 8.60 4.99
N GLN A 105 2.06 9.59 5.74
CA GLN A 105 3.44 10.02 5.65
C GLN A 105 4.32 9.05 6.42
N LYS A 106 5.45 8.64 5.81
CA LYS A 106 6.39 7.74 6.47
C LYS A 106 6.97 8.43 7.70
N PRO A 107 6.79 7.84 8.88
CA PRO A 107 7.40 8.39 10.09
C PRO A 107 8.89 8.14 10.13
N ILE A 108 9.58 8.89 10.97
CA ILE A 108 10.99 8.67 11.26
C ILE A 108 11.08 7.81 12.51
N GLY A 109 11.94 6.80 12.47
CA GLY A 109 12.11 5.88 13.58
C GLY A 109 11.38 4.58 13.37
N PHE A 110 11.94 3.49 13.89
CA PHE A 110 11.42 2.16 13.62
C PHE A 110 10.02 1.95 14.19
N GLU A 111 9.81 2.28 15.45
CA GLU A 111 8.51 2.01 16.09
C GLU A 111 7.37 2.81 15.46
N PRO A 112 7.51 4.12 15.24
CA PRO A 112 6.46 4.85 14.56
C PRO A 112 6.20 4.35 13.14
N TYR A 113 7.27 3.97 12.42
CA TYR A 113 7.13 3.44 11.06
C TYR A 113 6.34 2.13 11.09
N ALA A 114 6.72 1.21 11.96
CA ALA A 114 6.03 -0.07 12.06
C ALA A 114 4.58 0.10 12.50
N ASP A 115 4.33 1.02 13.43
CA ASP A 115 2.96 1.30 13.85
C ASP A 115 2.12 1.84 12.70
N ALA A 116 2.70 2.69 11.85
CA ALA A 116 1.99 3.24 10.71
C ALA A 116 1.61 2.12 9.72
N VAL A 117 2.54 1.21 9.44
CA VAL A 117 2.28 0.09 8.53
C VAL A 117 1.18 -0.81 9.08
N ARG A 118 1.28 -1.19 10.34
CA ARG A 118 0.27 -2.03 10.96
C ARG A 118 -1.10 -1.35 10.99
N GLY A 119 -1.10 -0.03 11.21
CA GLY A 119 -2.32 0.76 11.18
C GLY A 119 -3.00 0.72 9.81
N ILE A 120 -2.21 0.82 8.75
CA ILE A 120 -2.75 0.71 7.39
C ILE A 120 -3.43 -0.63 7.19
N VAL A 121 -2.75 -1.72 7.55
CA VAL A 121 -3.31 -3.06 7.39
C VAL A 121 -4.58 -3.22 8.23
N ASN A 122 -4.56 -2.74 9.46
CA ASN A 122 -5.73 -2.86 10.33
C ASN A 122 -6.93 -2.12 9.76
N ARG A 123 -6.72 -0.93 9.18
CA ARG A 123 -7.83 -0.15 8.64
C ARG A 123 -8.43 -0.76 7.39
N TRP A 124 -7.61 -1.35 6.53
CA TRP A 124 -8.05 -1.74 5.20
C TRP A 124 -8.25 -3.23 5.02
N ILE A 125 -7.78 -4.04 5.95
CA ILE A 125 -7.92 -5.50 5.86
C ILE A 125 -8.68 -6.04 7.06
N MET A 126 -8.36 -5.57 8.26
CA MET A 126 -8.94 -6.11 9.49
C MET A 126 -10.40 -5.72 9.69
N LEU A 127 -10.82 -4.59 9.13
CA LEU A 127 -12.22 -4.18 9.26
C LEU A 127 -13.08 -4.97 8.29
N PRO A 128 -14.04 -5.77 8.78
CA PRO A 128 -14.93 -6.50 7.87
C PRO A 128 -15.77 -5.52 7.07
N PRO A 129 -15.92 -5.75 5.77
CA PRO A 129 -16.73 -4.86 4.95
C PRO A 129 -18.20 -4.82 5.39
N GLU A 130 -18.68 -5.89 5.99
CA GLU A 130 -20.04 -6.00 6.47
C GLU A 130 -20.20 -5.53 7.90
N LEU A 131 -19.16 -4.93 8.49
CA LEU A 131 -19.26 -4.44 9.84
C LEU A 131 -20.40 -3.44 9.95
N PRO A 132 -21.45 -3.75 10.69
CA PRO A 132 -22.60 -2.87 10.74
C PRO A 132 -22.25 -1.58 11.44
N ALA A 133 -22.60 -0.50 10.81
CA ALA A 133 -22.35 0.82 11.38
C ALA A 133 -23.08 0.98 12.71
N ALA A 134 -24.18 0.29 12.84
CA ALA A 134 -25.03 0.39 14.01
C ALA A 134 -24.63 -0.54 15.13
N SER A 135 -23.65 -1.34 14.91
CA SER A 135 -23.23 -2.28 15.95
C SER A 135 -22.66 -1.56 17.11
#